data_080341df717b250966eb33bab9b43c77
#
_entry.id   080341df717b250966eb33bab9b43c77
#
_cell.length_a   1.000
_cell.length_b   1.000
_cell.length_c   1.000
_cell.angle_alpha   90.00
_cell.angle_beta   90.00
_cell.angle_gamma   90.00
#
_symmetry.space_group_name_H-M   'P 1'
#
loop_
_entity.id
_entity.type
_entity.pdbx_description
1 polymer ?
#
loop_
_entity_poly.entity_id
_entity_poly.type
_entity_poly.pdbx_seq_one_letter_code
_entity_poly.pdbx_strand_id
1 'polypeptide(L)'
;AIDFNTRKGTISKLFDKELNKELTTPNAEWELGEFIYEIIDSRHPMEQYRAPQFLRRRPERIRFERYEKGEIWDTYRFRGETVAGREPNNLMVEFRVFNVTKKIDIVYRLRKKAITDPEAVYISFPFEVNQGKIFLDVPGGTIEAGVDQIPGSSNDWYTVQNFATARNSESQVVMGSPEIPLMQFGAINTGRYKAGAVPQSTNMYSWLMNNYWVTNFNADQMGELQWSYFINSSKDNSIGYATRFAWENRIPFLTRVLPAGAKGSKVVSPASVFNISSDNLLLVNMKPVEGENAVMLQLREIAGKPAEFAVTSD
;
A
#
# COMPACT_ATOMS: atom_id res chain seq x y z
N ALA A 1 15.78 -10.52 6.11
CA ALA A 1 15.34 -11.23 7.31
C ALA A 1 14.15 -10.48 7.91
N ILE A 2 13.26 -11.19 8.56
CA ILE A 2 12.03 -10.63 9.15
C ILE A 2 11.91 -11.16 10.57
N ASP A 3 11.71 -10.27 11.54
CA ASP A 3 11.39 -10.61 12.91
C ASP A 3 9.94 -10.20 13.21
N PHE A 4 9.11 -11.18 13.56
CA PHE A 4 7.72 -10.94 13.92
C PHE A 4 7.58 -10.68 15.42
N ASN A 5 6.84 -9.64 15.77
CA ASN A 5 6.33 -9.45 17.12
C ASN A 5 5.04 -10.24 17.30
N THR A 6 5.14 -11.45 17.84
CA THR A 6 4.00 -12.37 17.99
C THR A 6 2.94 -11.89 18.99
N ARG A 7 3.27 -10.93 19.86
CA ARG A 7 2.32 -10.33 20.82
C ARG A 7 1.50 -9.21 20.20
N LYS A 8 2.04 -8.56 19.14
CA LYS A 8 1.37 -7.47 18.44
C LYS A 8 0.82 -7.89 17.06
N GLY A 9 1.30 -9.01 16.49
CA GLY A 9 0.96 -9.44 15.13
C GLY A 9 1.51 -8.49 14.07
N THR A 10 2.77 -8.07 14.23
CA THR A 10 3.45 -7.05 13.42
C THR A 10 4.85 -7.53 13.02
N ILE A 11 5.50 -6.80 12.13
CA ILE A 11 6.94 -6.96 11.87
C ILE A 11 7.68 -5.93 12.73
N SER A 12 8.49 -6.43 13.67
CA SER A 12 9.32 -5.60 14.55
C SER A 12 10.64 -5.20 13.91
N LYS A 13 11.13 -6.01 12.94
CA LYS A 13 12.36 -5.78 12.21
C LYS A 13 12.27 -6.32 10.79
N LEU A 14 12.67 -5.52 9.83
CA LEU A 14 12.76 -5.89 8.42
C LEU A 14 14.14 -5.56 7.88
N PHE A 15 15.02 -6.55 7.85
CA PHE A 15 16.39 -6.38 7.35
C PHE A 15 16.50 -6.86 5.89
N ASP A 16 16.87 -5.97 5.01
CA ASP A 16 17.16 -6.26 3.61
C ASP A 16 18.62 -6.71 3.44
N LYS A 17 18.82 -7.97 3.05
CA LYS A 17 20.15 -8.56 2.88
C LYS A 17 20.89 -8.04 1.64
N GLU A 18 20.18 -7.63 0.60
CA GLU A 18 20.79 -7.09 -0.63
C GLU A 18 21.25 -5.64 -0.43
N LEU A 19 20.47 -4.87 0.31
CA LEU A 19 20.82 -3.50 0.69
C LEU A 19 21.77 -3.45 1.89
N ASN A 20 21.84 -4.54 2.66
CA ASN A 20 22.50 -4.62 3.96
C ASN A 20 22.02 -3.52 4.93
N LYS A 21 20.68 -3.32 4.97
CA LYS A 21 20.04 -2.25 5.75
C LYS A 21 18.82 -2.76 6.51
N GLU A 22 18.63 -2.22 7.71
CA GLU A 22 17.35 -2.26 8.40
C GLU A 22 16.40 -1.27 7.72
N LEU A 23 15.17 -1.71 7.43
CA LEU A 23 14.17 -0.90 6.72
C LEU A 23 13.10 -0.33 7.63
N THR A 24 13.08 -0.72 8.90
CA THR A 24 12.10 -0.23 9.88
C THR A 24 12.75 0.74 10.87
N THR A 25 12.05 1.82 11.18
CA THR A 25 12.50 2.82 12.17
C THR A 25 12.68 2.15 13.54
N PRO A 26 13.88 2.19 14.14
CA PRO A 26 14.12 1.62 15.45
C PRO A 26 13.23 2.26 16.52
N ASN A 27 12.61 1.45 17.38
CA ASN A 27 11.74 1.90 18.47
C ASN A 27 10.59 2.79 17.99
N ALA A 28 10.09 2.58 16.77
CA ALA A 28 8.91 3.28 16.29
C ALA A 28 7.73 3.10 17.26
N GLU A 29 6.95 4.16 17.47
CA GLU A 29 5.74 4.09 18.28
C GLU A 29 4.80 2.98 17.78
N TRP A 30 4.69 2.85 16.47
CA TRP A 30 3.88 1.84 15.78
C TRP A 30 4.77 0.99 14.89
N GLU A 31 4.73 -0.32 15.07
CA GLU A 31 5.53 -1.27 14.29
C GLU A 31 4.98 -1.46 12.86
N LEU A 32 5.76 -2.06 11.99
CA LEU A 32 5.37 -2.29 10.60
C LEU A 32 4.17 -3.26 10.51
N GLY A 33 3.10 -2.79 9.86
CA GLY A 33 1.84 -3.50 9.75
C GLY A 33 0.97 -3.39 11.00
N GLU A 34 1.23 -2.47 11.93
CA GLU A 34 0.41 -2.32 13.13
C GLU A 34 -0.92 -1.63 12.80
N PHE A 35 -2.01 -2.26 13.21
CA PHE A 35 -3.36 -1.71 13.14
C PHE A 35 -3.56 -0.70 14.27
N ILE A 36 -4.01 0.51 13.92
CA ILE A 36 -4.23 1.61 14.85
C ILE A 36 -5.68 2.04 14.76
N TYR A 37 -6.38 1.99 15.88
CA TYR A 37 -7.74 2.49 16.02
C TYR A 37 -7.73 3.81 16.78
N GLU A 38 -8.15 4.89 16.12
CA GLU A 38 -8.22 6.23 16.69
C GLU A 38 -9.66 6.62 17.02
N ILE A 39 -9.86 7.11 18.22
CA ILE A 39 -11.12 7.65 18.73
C ILE A 39 -10.90 9.13 19.01
N ILE A 40 -11.79 9.96 18.55
CA ILE A 40 -11.80 11.39 18.80
C ILE A 40 -12.94 11.69 19.79
N ASP A 41 -12.69 12.54 20.77
CA ASP A 41 -13.67 12.92 21.78
C ASP A 41 -14.85 13.74 21.23
N SER A 42 -14.58 14.59 20.24
CA SER A 42 -15.58 15.46 19.63
C SER A 42 -15.16 15.92 18.24
N ARG A 43 -16.14 16.07 17.34
CA ARG A 43 -15.95 16.67 16.01
C ARG A 43 -15.79 18.19 16.05
N HIS A 44 -16.32 18.84 17.08
CA HIS A 44 -16.41 20.29 17.15
C HIS A 44 -15.06 21.03 17.00
N PRO A 45 -13.94 20.58 17.62
CA PRO A 45 -12.65 21.22 17.38
C PRO A 45 -12.22 21.19 15.92
N MET A 46 -12.51 20.10 15.20
CA MET A 46 -12.12 19.93 13.78
C MET A 46 -12.93 20.85 12.86
N GLU A 47 -14.22 21.07 13.14
CA GLU A 47 -15.06 22.03 12.44
C GLU A 47 -14.52 23.46 12.56
N GLN A 48 -13.75 23.74 13.59
CA GLN A 48 -13.07 25.00 13.84
C GLN A 48 -11.57 24.97 13.47
N TYR A 49 -11.14 23.99 12.69
CA TYR A 49 -9.73 23.79 12.30
C TYR A 49 -8.76 23.64 13.49
N ARG A 50 -9.26 23.20 14.64
CA ARG A 50 -8.48 22.94 15.85
C ARG A 50 -8.23 21.44 16.00
N ALA A 51 -7.12 21.09 16.64
CA ALA A 51 -6.83 19.69 16.98
C ALA A 51 -7.83 19.18 18.03
N PRO A 52 -8.53 18.05 17.77
CA PRO A 52 -9.34 17.39 18.78
C PRO A 52 -8.45 16.66 19.78
N GLN A 53 -9.02 16.27 20.91
CA GLN A 53 -8.41 15.24 21.74
C GLN A 53 -8.68 13.88 21.11
N PHE A 54 -7.70 13.00 21.17
CA PHE A 54 -7.78 11.67 20.59
C PHE A 54 -7.14 10.62 21.47
N LEU A 55 -7.59 9.38 21.30
CA LEU A 55 -7.01 8.20 21.90
C LEU A 55 -6.74 7.16 20.81
N ARG A 56 -5.51 6.67 20.71
CA ARG A 56 -5.15 5.58 19.81
C ARG A 56 -5.03 4.27 20.58
N ARG A 57 -5.63 3.23 20.05
CA ARG A 57 -5.63 1.89 20.64
C ARG A 57 -5.01 0.88 19.69
N ARG A 58 -4.23 -0.02 20.26
CA ARG A 58 -3.73 -1.22 19.61
C ARG A 58 -4.80 -2.32 19.68
N PRO A 59 -4.74 -3.31 18.77
CA PRO A 59 -5.46 -4.55 18.95
C PRO A 59 -5.03 -5.26 20.22
N GLU A 60 -5.96 -5.98 20.81
CA GLU A 60 -5.76 -6.76 22.03
C GLU A 60 -5.83 -8.25 21.74
N ARG A 61 -5.36 -9.08 22.68
CA ARG A 61 -5.41 -10.55 22.59
C ARG A 61 -4.86 -11.12 21.30
N ILE A 62 -3.85 -10.46 20.76
CA ILE A 62 -3.17 -10.94 19.55
C ILE A 62 -2.49 -12.26 19.88
N ARG A 63 -2.69 -13.24 19.00
CA ARG A 63 -2.02 -14.54 19.05
C ARG A 63 -1.56 -14.95 17.66
N PHE A 64 -0.44 -15.61 17.59
CA PHE A 64 -0.02 -16.33 16.40
C PHE A 64 -0.97 -17.52 16.19
N GLU A 65 -1.61 -17.56 15.03
CA GLU A 65 -2.60 -18.56 14.72
C GLU A 65 -2.01 -19.71 13.89
N ARG A 66 -1.19 -19.38 12.88
CA ARG A 66 -0.74 -20.37 11.92
C ARG A 66 0.50 -19.91 11.15
N TYR A 67 1.41 -20.86 10.91
CA TYR A 67 2.42 -20.82 9.87
C TYR A 67 2.10 -21.85 8.81
N GLU A 68 2.25 -21.48 7.55
CA GLU A 68 2.06 -22.36 6.42
C GLU A 68 3.17 -22.09 5.40
N LYS A 69 4.01 -23.13 5.21
CA LYS A 69 5.06 -23.08 4.19
C LYS A 69 4.45 -23.30 2.82
N GLY A 70 4.77 -22.44 1.87
CA GLY A 70 4.34 -22.55 0.48
C GLY A 70 5.50 -22.59 -0.49
N GLU A 71 5.24 -22.99 -1.73
CA GLU A 71 6.24 -22.95 -2.79
C GLU A 71 6.50 -21.52 -3.29
N ILE A 72 5.46 -20.68 -3.35
CA ILE A 72 5.52 -19.32 -3.87
C ILE A 72 5.72 -18.32 -2.72
N TRP A 73 5.02 -18.48 -1.61
CA TRP A 73 5.18 -17.67 -0.40
C TRP A 73 4.91 -18.49 0.85
N ASP A 74 5.52 -18.07 1.94
CA ASP A 74 5.21 -18.54 3.29
C ASP A 74 4.18 -17.63 3.95
N THR A 75 3.20 -18.20 4.65
CA THR A 75 2.12 -17.48 5.32
C THR A 75 2.31 -17.49 6.83
N TYR A 76 2.23 -16.29 7.43
CA TYR A 76 2.21 -16.09 8.89
C TYR A 76 0.92 -15.39 9.27
N ARG A 77 0.04 -16.04 10.03
CA ARG A 77 -1.27 -15.51 10.40
C ARG A 77 -1.38 -15.24 11.88
N PHE A 78 -1.93 -14.08 12.18
CA PHE A 78 -2.25 -13.63 13.53
C PHE A 78 -3.74 -13.30 13.62
N ARG A 79 -4.30 -13.51 14.81
CA ARG A 79 -5.69 -13.18 15.12
C ARG A 79 -5.77 -12.45 16.45
N GLY A 80 -6.64 -11.44 16.51
CA GLY A 80 -6.83 -10.62 17.68
C GLY A 80 -8.14 -9.89 17.67
N GLU A 81 -8.24 -8.89 18.50
CA GLU A 81 -9.46 -8.12 18.72
C GLU A 81 -9.16 -6.62 18.68
N THR A 82 -10.07 -5.87 18.09
CA THR A 82 -10.12 -4.41 18.23
C THR A 82 -11.48 -4.01 18.75
N VAL A 83 -11.52 -2.93 19.54
CA VAL A 83 -12.76 -2.35 20.03
C VAL A 83 -13.69 -1.84 18.92
N ALA A 84 -13.15 -1.62 17.72
CA ALA A 84 -13.90 -1.27 16.51
C ALA A 84 -14.67 -2.47 15.92
N GLY A 85 -14.34 -3.69 16.30
CA GLY A 85 -14.93 -4.90 15.76
C GLY A 85 -16.13 -5.41 16.52
N ARG A 86 -16.95 -6.22 15.87
CA ARG A 86 -18.03 -7.01 16.46
C ARG A 86 -17.53 -8.42 16.73
N GLU A 87 -17.95 -9.00 17.87
CA GLU A 87 -17.59 -10.35 18.33
C GLU A 87 -16.09 -10.53 18.65
N PRO A 88 -15.73 -11.57 19.38
CA PRO A 88 -14.33 -11.92 19.61
C PRO A 88 -13.59 -12.29 18.31
N ASN A 89 -12.28 -12.14 18.34
CA ASN A 89 -11.41 -12.46 17.19
C ASN A 89 -11.80 -11.75 15.89
N ASN A 90 -12.19 -10.50 16.00
CA ASN A 90 -12.71 -9.70 14.90
C ASN A 90 -11.64 -9.18 13.93
N LEU A 91 -10.36 -9.28 14.30
CA LEU A 91 -9.23 -8.84 13.46
C LEU A 91 -8.33 -10.02 13.10
N MET A 92 -8.00 -10.16 11.83
CA MET A 92 -6.98 -11.08 11.31
C MET A 92 -5.94 -10.29 10.54
N VAL A 93 -4.67 -10.61 10.77
CA VAL A 93 -3.52 -10.09 10.02
C VAL A 93 -2.75 -11.28 9.46
N GLU A 94 -2.49 -11.27 8.16
CA GLU A 94 -1.75 -12.31 7.46
C GLU A 94 -0.60 -11.70 6.67
N PHE A 95 0.61 -12.17 6.93
CA PHE A 95 1.79 -11.82 6.16
C PHE A 95 2.11 -12.95 5.19
N ARG A 96 2.32 -12.62 3.92
CA ARG A 96 2.82 -13.51 2.88
C ARG A 96 4.20 -13.07 2.48
N VAL A 97 5.18 -13.87 2.83
CA VAL A 97 6.59 -13.63 2.49
C VAL A 97 6.93 -14.46 1.27
N PHE A 98 7.17 -13.81 0.14
CA PHE A 98 7.39 -14.51 -1.12
C PHE A 98 8.77 -15.15 -1.19
N ASN A 99 8.81 -16.39 -1.70
CA ASN A 99 10.02 -17.19 -1.90
C ASN A 99 10.62 -17.01 -3.30
N VAL A 100 9.79 -16.66 -4.28
CA VAL A 100 10.14 -16.57 -5.71
C VAL A 100 10.41 -15.14 -6.19
N THR A 101 10.03 -14.16 -5.39
CA THR A 101 10.27 -12.73 -5.65
C THR A 101 10.45 -12.00 -4.34
N LYS A 102 11.14 -10.85 -4.39
CA LYS A 102 11.35 -10.02 -3.22
C LYS A 102 10.09 -9.18 -2.94
N LYS A 103 9.15 -9.77 -2.23
CA LYS A 103 7.86 -9.13 -1.92
C LYS A 103 7.31 -9.63 -0.59
N ILE A 104 6.62 -8.73 0.12
CA ILE A 104 5.79 -9.06 1.27
C ILE A 104 4.39 -8.51 0.98
N ASP A 105 3.37 -9.37 1.12
CA ASP A 105 1.98 -8.91 1.19
C ASP A 105 1.50 -8.95 2.64
N ILE A 106 0.68 -7.98 3.02
CA ILE A 106 0.00 -7.96 4.31
C ILE A 106 -1.50 -7.87 4.04
N VAL A 107 -2.25 -8.86 4.51
CA VAL A 107 -3.71 -8.94 4.31
C VAL A 107 -4.41 -8.80 5.65
N TYR A 108 -5.40 -7.93 5.71
CA TYR A 108 -6.23 -7.73 6.90
C TYR A 108 -7.65 -8.17 6.61
N ARG A 109 -8.30 -8.71 7.65
CA ARG A 109 -9.76 -8.90 7.69
C ARG A 109 -10.29 -8.37 8.99
N LEU A 110 -11.34 -7.58 8.92
CA LEU A 110 -11.97 -6.95 10.07
C LEU A 110 -13.48 -7.16 10.00
N ARG A 111 -14.06 -7.68 11.09
CA ARG A 111 -15.51 -7.66 11.30
C ARG A 111 -15.88 -6.39 12.05
N LYS A 112 -16.07 -5.30 11.30
CA LYS A 112 -16.34 -3.96 11.83
C LYS A 112 -17.78 -3.83 12.33
N LYS A 113 -17.96 -3.26 13.51
CA LYS A 113 -19.29 -2.86 13.99
C LYS A 113 -19.64 -1.44 13.53
N ALA A 114 -20.93 -1.09 13.52
CA ALA A 114 -21.39 0.26 13.29
C ALA A 114 -20.95 1.16 14.46
N ILE A 115 -20.29 2.27 14.15
CA ILE A 115 -19.88 3.30 15.12
C ILE A 115 -20.08 4.65 14.45
N THR A 116 -20.93 5.48 15.02
CA THR A 116 -21.22 6.84 14.56
C THR A 116 -20.40 7.90 15.27
N ASP A 117 -19.81 7.56 16.44
CA ASP A 117 -18.84 8.42 17.11
C ASP A 117 -17.59 8.60 16.24
N PRO A 118 -16.91 9.77 16.33
CA PRO A 118 -15.78 10.03 15.44
C PRO A 118 -14.62 9.08 15.67
N GLU A 119 -14.29 8.34 14.63
CA GLU A 119 -13.25 7.31 14.63
C GLU A 119 -12.43 7.31 13.35
N ALA A 120 -11.24 6.70 13.40
CA ALA A 120 -10.46 6.33 12.23
C ALA A 120 -9.68 5.04 12.44
N VAL A 121 -9.25 4.45 11.34
CA VAL A 121 -8.36 3.29 11.31
C VAL A 121 -7.17 3.59 10.43
N TYR A 122 -5.98 3.27 10.93
CA TYR A 122 -4.72 3.38 10.20
C TYR A 122 -3.95 2.07 10.25
N ILE A 123 -3.06 1.89 9.26
CA ILE A 123 -1.98 0.89 9.31
C ILE A 123 -0.65 1.62 9.22
N SER A 124 0.28 1.25 10.09
CA SER A 124 1.61 1.86 10.17
C SER A 124 2.63 1.18 9.27
N PHE A 125 3.45 1.99 8.60
CA PHE A 125 4.61 1.59 7.82
C PHE A 125 5.80 2.50 8.19
N PRO A 126 6.50 2.21 9.30
CA PRO A 126 7.58 3.04 9.81
C PRO A 126 8.88 2.74 9.07
N PHE A 127 8.94 3.08 7.78
CA PHE A 127 10.15 2.86 6.99
C PHE A 127 11.25 3.83 7.37
N GLU A 128 12.48 3.30 7.50
CA GLU A 128 13.70 4.06 7.75
C GLU A 128 14.52 4.15 6.46
N VAL A 129 14.49 5.29 5.81
CA VAL A 129 15.35 5.60 4.66
C VAL A 129 16.15 6.86 4.99
N ASN A 130 17.44 6.69 5.28
CA ASN A 130 18.30 7.79 5.68
C ASN A 130 18.30 8.92 4.66
N GLN A 131 17.99 10.16 5.09
CA GLN A 131 17.80 11.32 4.22
C GLN A 131 16.80 11.07 3.08
N GLY A 132 15.89 10.13 3.29
CA GLY A 132 14.89 9.74 2.31
C GLY A 132 13.79 10.78 2.16
N LYS A 133 13.20 10.79 0.98
CA LYS A 133 12.02 11.57 0.62
C LYS A 133 10.89 10.64 0.22
N ILE A 134 9.66 11.09 0.39
CA ILE A 134 8.49 10.31 0.03
C ILE A 134 7.96 10.81 -1.31
N PHE A 135 7.81 9.88 -2.25
CA PHE A 135 7.15 10.12 -3.52
C PHE A 135 5.90 9.25 -3.62
N LEU A 136 4.88 9.76 -4.30
CA LEU A 136 3.62 9.03 -4.49
C LEU A 136 3.13 9.15 -5.92
N ASP A 137 2.50 8.09 -6.41
CA ASP A 137 1.85 8.06 -7.71
C ASP A 137 0.49 8.77 -7.63
N VAL A 138 0.26 9.68 -8.55
CA VAL A 138 -0.98 10.44 -8.72
C VAL A 138 -1.45 10.32 -10.17
N PRO A 139 -2.71 10.67 -10.51
CA PRO A 139 -3.16 10.68 -11.89
C PRO A 139 -2.23 11.54 -12.76
N GLY A 140 -1.58 10.89 -13.73
CA GLY A 140 -0.69 11.55 -14.69
C GLY A 140 0.79 11.65 -14.32
N GLY A 141 1.19 11.31 -13.08
CA GLY A 141 2.60 11.43 -12.69
C GLY A 141 2.93 10.96 -11.29
N THR A 142 4.09 11.39 -10.82
CA THR A 142 4.58 11.15 -9.46
C THR A 142 5.00 12.47 -8.86
N ILE A 143 4.67 12.70 -7.61
CA ILE A 143 4.98 13.92 -6.87
C ILE A 143 5.77 13.62 -5.60
N GLU A 144 6.62 14.56 -5.16
CA GLU A 144 7.24 14.56 -3.84
C GLU A 144 6.28 15.13 -2.81
N ALA A 145 6.02 14.36 -1.74
CA ALA A 145 5.09 14.75 -0.70
C ALA A 145 5.56 16.02 0.04
N GLY A 146 4.67 17.00 0.16
CA GLY A 146 4.95 18.29 0.80
C GLY A 146 5.71 19.30 -0.05
N VAL A 147 6.08 18.94 -1.29
CA VAL A 147 6.90 19.78 -2.20
C VAL A 147 6.13 20.14 -3.47
N ASP A 148 5.62 19.16 -4.19
CA ASP A 148 5.07 19.35 -5.54
C ASP A 148 3.57 19.68 -5.57
N GLN A 149 2.94 19.87 -4.41
CA GLN A 149 1.55 20.30 -4.36
C GLN A 149 1.39 21.78 -4.69
N ILE A 150 0.19 22.14 -5.15
CA ILE A 150 -0.20 23.54 -5.37
C ILE A 150 -0.03 24.31 -4.06
N PRO A 151 0.70 25.44 -4.04
CA PRO A 151 0.86 26.24 -2.84
C PRO A 151 -0.47 26.61 -2.18
N GLY A 152 -0.57 26.39 -0.87
CA GLY A 152 -1.79 26.63 -0.10
C GLY A 152 -2.82 25.50 -0.13
N SER A 153 -2.58 24.42 -0.89
CA SER A 153 -3.41 23.22 -0.81
C SER A 153 -3.14 22.42 0.48
N SER A 154 -4.11 21.59 0.87
CA SER A 154 -3.91 20.63 1.96
C SER A 154 -2.90 19.55 1.57
N ASN A 155 -1.93 19.30 2.43
CA ASN A 155 -0.98 18.20 2.34
C ASN A 155 -0.85 17.43 3.67
N ASP A 156 -1.93 17.43 4.44
CA ASP A 156 -2.07 16.64 5.66
C ASP A 156 -2.33 15.16 5.38
N TRP A 157 -2.96 14.89 4.24
CA TRP A 157 -3.19 13.55 3.70
C TRP A 157 -3.16 13.61 2.17
N TYR A 158 -2.95 12.44 1.58
CA TYR A 158 -2.74 12.29 0.14
C TYR A 158 -3.60 11.16 -0.41
N THR A 159 -4.08 11.33 -1.64
CA THR A 159 -4.68 10.25 -2.41
C THR A 159 -3.59 9.63 -3.29
N VAL A 160 -3.22 8.40 -2.97
CA VAL A 160 -2.20 7.62 -3.69
C VAL A 160 -2.89 6.73 -4.72
N GLN A 161 -2.43 6.76 -5.96
CA GLN A 161 -3.04 5.96 -7.02
C GLN A 161 -2.57 4.50 -6.99
N ASN A 162 -1.28 4.25 -7.08
CA ASN A 162 -0.73 2.90 -7.15
C ASN A 162 0.32 2.61 -6.09
N PHE A 163 1.18 3.58 -5.76
CA PHE A 163 2.25 3.40 -4.79
C PHE A 163 2.62 4.68 -4.07
N ALA A 164 3.23 4.50 -2.89
CA ALA A 164 4.10 5.45 -2.24
C ALA A 164 5.49 4.82 -2.07
N THR A 165 6.54 5.61 -2.21
CA THR A 165 7.91 5.15 -2.01
C THR A 165 8.69 6.11 -1.14
N ALA A 166 9.42 5.56 -0.16
CA ALA A 166 10.47 6.26 0.55
C ALA A 166 11.79 5.96 -0.17
N ARG A 167 12.49 6.98 -0.68
CA ARG A 167 13.69 6.81 -1.48
C ARG A 167 14.77 7.83 -1.19
N ASN A 168 16.02 7.43 -1.40
CA ASN A 168 17.19 8.30 -1.44
C ASN A 168 18.04 8.00 -2.69
N SER A 169 19.28 8.48 -2.73
CA SER A 169 20.21 8.25 -3.86
C SER A 169 20.65 6.79 -4.01
N GLU A 170 20.46 5.93 -3.00
CA GLU A 170 21.03 4.57 -2.96
C GLU A 170 19.99 3.47 -3.08
N SER A 171 18.77 3.72 -2.62
CA SER A 171 17.74 2.69 -2.49
C SER A 171 16.35 3.29 -2.32
N GLN A 172 15.36 2.42 -2.39
CA GLN A 172 13.97 2.75 -2.07
C GLN A 172 13.24 1.60 -1.40
N VAL A 173 12.18 1.97 -0.66
CA VAL A 173 11.13 1.05 -0.19
C VAL A 173 9.83 1.48 -0.84
N VAL A 174 9.19 0.57 -1.56
CA VAL A 174 7.93 0.82 -2.28
C VAL A 174 6.82 0.06 -1.58
N MET A 175 5.69 0.73 -1.38
CA MET A 175 4.48 0.10 -0.87
C MET A 175 3.25 0.61 -1.63
N GLY A 176 2.19 -0.18 -1.64
CA GLY A 176 0.90 0.20 -2.16
C GLY A 176 -0.22 -0.69 -1.65
N SER A 177 -1.45 -0.28 -1.96
CA SER A 177 -2.67 -1.04 -1.69
C SER A 177 -3.58 -0.98 -2.91
N PRO A 178 -4.18 -2.11 -3.33
CA PRO A 178 -5.22 -2.09 -4.35
C PRO A 178 -6.50 -1.38 -3.89
N GLU A 179 -6.80 -1.42 -2.58
CA GLU A 179 -8.09 -0.99 -2.04
C GLU A 179 -8.03 0.39 -1.35
N ILE A 180 -6.88 0.74 -0.72
CA ILE A 180 -6.81 1.89 0.17
C ILE A 180 -5.97 3.02 -0.44
N PRO A 181 -6.63 4.10 -0.91
CA PRO A 181 -5.92 5.19 -1.57
C PRO A 181 -5.40 6.29 -0.61
N LEU A 182 -5.98 6.42 0.60
CA LEU A 182 -5.60 7.52 1.48
C LEU A 182 -4.39 7.20 2.34
N MET A 183 -3.47 8.16 2.40
CA MET A 183 -2.26 8.06 3.22
C MET A 183 -1.90 9.38 3.90
N GLN A 184 -1.23 9.25 5.04
CA GLN A 184 -0.57 10.34 5.75
C GLN A 184 0.92 10.01 5.86
N PHE A 185 1.77 11.03 5.75
CA PHE A 185 3.21 10.86 5.72
C PHE A 185 3.90 11.61 6.87
N GLY A 186 4.93 10.99 7.44
CA GLY A 186 5.70 11.48 8.58
C GLY A 186 5.01 11.22 9.91
N ALA A 187 3.75 11.57 10.06
CA ALA A 187 2.96 11.36 11.28
C ALA A 187 1.46 11.28 10.97
N ILE A 188 0.69 10.74 11.92
CA ILE A 188 -0.78 10.81 11.89
C ILE A 188 -1.19 12.19 12.41
N ASN A 189 -1.95 12.95 11.61
CA ASN A 189 -2.38 14.32 11.95
C ASN A 189 -3.86 14.43 12.34
N THR A 190 -4.55 13.30 12.53
CA THR A 190 -5.91 13.22 13.08
C THR A 190 -6.92 14.10 12.29
N GLY A 191 -6.84 14.07 10.95
CA GLY A 191 -7.73 14.84 10.08
C GLY A 191 -7.62 16.37 10.20
N ARG A 192 -6.61 16.86 10.89
CA ARG A 192 -6.39 18.29 11.09
C ARG A 192 -5.78 18.91 9.84
N TYR A 193 -6.40 20.00 9.35
CA TYR A 193 -5.85 20.77 8.25
C TYR A 193 -4.58 21.53 8.66
N LYS A 194 -3.50 21.33 7.92
CA LYS A 194 -2.24 22.05 8.10
C LYS A 194 -1.63 22.39 6.74
N ALA A 195 -1.81 23.61 6.29
CA ALA A 195 -1.24 24.06 5.02
C ALA A 195 0.30 23.95 5.05
N GLY A 196 0.88 23.48 3.94
CA GLY A 196 2.34 23.39 3.76
C GLY A 196 3.02 22.36 4.66
N ALA A 197 2.32 21.32 5.10
CA ALA A 197 2.93 20.23 5.87
C ALA A 197 3.95 19.46 5.01
N VAL A 198 5.18 19.31 5.52
CA VAL A 198 6.25 18.53 4.90
C VAL A 198 6.55 17.36 5.81
N PRO A 199 6.58 16.11 5.31
CA PRO A 199 6.95 14.95 6.12
C PRO A 199 8.35 15.11 6.72
N GLN A 200 8.46 14.88 8.04
CA GLN A 200 9.73 14.98 8.77
C GLN A 200 10.46 13.64 8.90
N SER A 201 9.83 12.57 8.46
CA SER A 201 10.38 11.22 8.41
C SER A 201 9.79 10.46 7.23
N THR A 202 10.34 9.28 6.94
CA THR A 202 9.84 8.40 5.89
C THR A 202 8.75 7.43 6.37
N ASN A 203 8.19 7.67 7.56
CA ASN A 203 7.04 6.91 8.06
C ASN A 203 5.81 7.18 7.21
N MET A 204 5.05 6.12 6.96
CA MET A 204 3.81 6.18 6.19
C MET A 204 2.67 5.56 6.99
N TYR A 205 1.50 6.16 6.89
CA TYR A 205 0.29 5.66 7.55
C TYR A 205 -0.81 5.57 6.50
N SER A 206 -1.28 4.34 6.25
CA SER A 206 -2.46 4.15 5.43
C SER A 206 -3.70 4.50 6.24
N TRP A 207 -4.56 5.37 5.72
CA TRP A 207 -5.77 5.82 6.38
C TRP A 207 -6.99 5.13 5.77
N LEU A 208 -7.40 4.03 6.40
CA LEU A 208 -8.38 3.11 5.84
C LEU A 208 -9.79 3.66 5.82
N MET A 209 -10.18 4.26 6.95
CA MET A 209 -11.52 4.79 7.14
C MET A 209 -11.53 5.86 8.20
N ASN A 210 -12.50 6.76 8.08
CA ASN A 210 -12.80 7.75 9.10
C ASN A 210 -14.25 8.23 8.95
N ASN A 211 -14.81 8.77 10.03
CA ASN A 211 -16.08 9.47 10.03
C ASN A 211 -15.98 10.78 10.84
N TYR A 212 -14.84 11.46 10.71
CA TYR A 212 -14.51 12.66 11.47
C TYR A 212 -15.45 13.85 11.22
N TRP A 213 -15.96 13.96 9.99
CA TRP A 213 -16.78 15.10 9.59
C TRP A 213 -18.22 14.70 9.40
N VAL A 214 -19.13 15.62 9.77
CA VAL A 214 -20.56 15.48 9.48
C VAL A 214 -20.82 16.10 8.10
N THR A 215 -20.91 15.26 7.09
CA THR A 215 -21.17 15.64 5.71
C THR A 215 -22.23 14.74 5.08
N ASN A 216 -22.31 14.67 3.77
CA ASN A 216 -23.29 13.89 3.02
C ASN A 216 -22.86 12.43 2.75
N PHE A 217 -21.93 11.86 3.49
CA PHE A 217 -21.58 10.45 3.42
C PHE A 217 -22.09 9.68 4.65
N ASN A 218 -22.01 8.35 4.61
CA ASN A 218 -22.45 7.49 5.70
C ASN A 218 -21.71 7.82 7.00
N ALA A 219 -22.48 7.88 8.09
CA ALA A 219 -21.95 8.17 9.43
C ALA A 219 -21.14 7.01 10.02
N ASP A 220 -21.30 5.79 9.50
CA ASP A 220 -20.55 4.61 9.88
C ASP A 220 -20.18 3.75 8.68
N GLN A 221 -19.24 2.84 8.91
CA GLN A 221 -18.85 1.81 7.96
C GLN A 221 -18.72 0.49 8.70
N MET A 222 -19.72 -0.37 8.55
CA MET A 222 -19.75 -1.70 9.19
C MET A 222 -19.66 -2.82 8.16
N GLY A 223 -19.35 -4.02 8.63
CA GLY A 223 -19.37 -5.23 7.81
C GLY A 223 -18.10 -6.06 7.90
N GLU A 224 -17.99 -6.99 6.97
CA GLU A 224 -16.80 -7.81 6.77
C GLU A 224 -15.90 -7.09 5.77
N LEU A 225 -14.80 -6.55 6.26
CA LEU A 225 -13.87 -5.74 5.48
C LEU A 225 -12.58 -6.52 5.26
N GLN A 226 -12.03 -6.40 4.06
CA GLN A 226 -10.71 -6.92 3.72
C GLN A 226 -9.94 -5.90 2.90
N TRP A 227 -8.65 -5.77 3.16
CA TRP A 227 -7.72 -4.96 2.37
C TRP A 227 -6.32 -5.57 2.45
N SER A 228 -5.46 -5.14 1.54
CA SER A 228 -4.12 -5.66 1.43
C SER A 228 -3.09 -4.59 1.08
N TYR A 229 -1.85 -4.88 1.40
CA TYR A 229 -0.69 -4.08 1.03
C TYR A 229 0.36 -4.97 0.41
N PHE A 230 1.15 -4.42 -0.49
CA PHE A 230 2.36 -5.03 -1.02
C PHE A 230 3.56 -4.12 -0.74
N ILE A 231 4.70 -4.75 -0.43
CA ILE A 231 5.94 -4.07 -0.02
C ILE A 231 7.12 -4.69 -0.76
N ASN A 232 8.04 -3.85 -1.22
CA ASN A 232 9.33 -4.24 -1.77
C ASN A 232 10.39 -3.18 -1.41
N SER A 233 11.66 -3.56 -1.51
CA SER A 233 12.81 -2.66 -1.41
C SER A 233 13.79 -2.95 -2.54
N SER A 234 14.50 -1.93 -3.04
CA SER A 234 15.38 -2.07 -4.20
C SER A 234 16.57 -1.09 -4.15
N LYS A 235 17.70 -1.51 -4.77
CA LYS A 235 18.80 -0.62 -5.15
C LYS A 235 18.44 0.27 -6.34
N ASP A 236 17.57 -0.22 -7.24
CA ASP A 236 17.00 0.63 -8.27
C ASP A 236 16.03 1.60 -7.59
N ASN A 237 16.47 2.83 -7.42
CA ASN A 237 15.71 3.91 -6.79
C ASN A 237 14.90 4.74 -7.81
N SER A 238 14.73 4.26 -9.04
CA SER A 238 13.97 4.96 -10.07
C SER A 238 12.46 4.91 -9.81
N ILE A 239 11.75 5.95 -10.23
CA ILE A 239 10.30 5.97 -10.25
C ILE A 239 9.73 4.90 -11.19
N GLY A 240 10.44 4.62 -12.29
CA GLY A 240 10.08 3.56 -13.22
C GLY A 240 9.99 2.19 -12.58
N TYR A 241 10.95 1.86 -11.69
CA TYR A 241 10.89 0.63 -10.89
C TYR A 241 9.66 0.59 -9.98
N ALA A 242 9.43 1.65 -9.21
CA ALA A 242 8.29 1.74 -8.29
C ALA A 242 6.95 1.63 -9.04
N THR A 243 6.84 2.29 -10.20
CA THR A 243 5.65 2.22 -11.06
C THR A 243 5.40 0.80 -11.56
N ARG A 244 6.40 0.11 -12.12
CA ARG A 244 6.24 -1.26 -12.62
C ARG A 244 5.87 -2.23 -11.50
N PHE A 245 6.58 -2.17 -10.38
CA PHE A 245 6.28 -3.01 -9.21
C PHE A 245 4.83 -2.81 -8.74
N ALA A 246 4.37 -1.57 -8.67
CA ALA A 246 3.00 -1.27 -8.23
C ALA A 246 1.95 -1.79 -9.23
N TRP A 247 2.17 -1.61 -10.53
CA TRP A 247 1.26 -2.10 -11.56
C TRP A 247 1.14 -3.61 -11.56
N GLU A 248 2.25 -4.34 -11.44
CA GLU A 248 2.28 -5.81 -11.34
C GLU A 248 1.49 -6.33 -10.14
N ASN A 249 1.42 -5.56 -9.05
CA ASN A 249 0.72 -5.95 -7.83
C ASN A 249 -0.73 -5.48 -7.78
N ARG A 250 -1.08 -4.43 -8.51
CA ARG A 250 -2.45 -3.92 -8.59
C ARG A 250 -3.31 -4.64 -9.63
N ILE A 251 -2.70 -5.06 -10.73
CA ILE A 251 -3.39 -5.77 -11.81
C ILE A 251 -3.15 -7.27 -11.63
N PRO A 252 -4.17 -8.04 -11.19
CA PRO A 252 -3.99 -9.45 -10.96
C PRO A 252 -3.81 -10.22 -12.28
N PHE A 253 -3.00 -11.28 -12.24
CA PHE A 253 -2.92 -12.22 -13.34
C PHE A 253 -4.28 -12.91 -13.56
N LEU A 254 -4.69 -12.99 -14.82
CA LEU A 254 -5.83 -13.82 -15.20
C LEU A 254 -5.39 -15.28 -15.22
N THR A 255 -5.95 -16.08 -14.33
CA THR A 255 -5.69 -17.51 -14.24
C THR A 255 -6.88 -18.31 -14.72
N ARG A 256 -6.65 -19.38 -15.47
CA ARG A 256 -7.67 -20.34 -15.90
C ARG A 256 -7.24 -21.75 -15.53
N VAL A 257 -8.06 -22.41 -14.74
CA VAL A 257 -7.92 -23.84 -14.46
C VAL A 257 -8.67 -24.59 -15.55
N LEU A 258 -7.97 -25.44 -16.28
CA LEU A 258 -8.58 -26.31 -17.28
C LEU A 258 -9.02 -27.62 -16.61
N PRO A 259 -10.20 -28.17 -16.99
CA PRO A 259 -10.65 -29.47 -16.48
C PRO A 259 -9.63 -30.59 -16.81
N ALA A 260 -9.51 -31.56 -15.92
CA ALA A 260 -8.73 -32.76 -16.17
C ALA A 260 -9.25 -33.47 -17.43
N GLY A 261 -8.35 -33.86 -18.33
CA GLY A 261 -8.68 -34.53 -19.59
C GLY A 261 -8.94 -33.58 -20.77
N ALA A 262 -8.92 -32.27 -20.58
CA ALA A 262 -8.79 -31.38 -21.72
C ALA A 262 -7.46 -31.73 -22.43
N LYS A 263 -7.55 -32.18 -23.70
CA LYS A 263 -6.36 -32.41 -24.52
C LYS A 263 -5.70 -31.05 -24.72
N GLY A 264 -4.83 -30.72 -23.76
CA GLY A 264 -4.11 -29.48 -23.74
C GLY A 264 -3.18 -29.38 -24.92
N SER A 265 -3.15 -28.25 -25.53
CA SER A 265 -2.05 -27.81 -26.34
C SER A 265 -0.75 -27.92 -25.53
N LYS A 266 0.37 -28.03 -26.21
CA LYS A 266 1.73 -28.00 -25.64
C LYS A 266 1.81 -26.90 -24.59
N VAL A 267 2.53 -27.17 -23.49
CA VAL A 267 2.98 -26.11 -22.58
C VAL A 267 3.66 -25.05 -23.44
N VAL A 268 2.99 -23.94 -23.61
CA VAL A 268 3.56 -22.80 -24.33
C VAL A 268 4.60 -22.19 -23.41
N SER A 269 5.82 -22.07 -23.87
CA SER A 269 6.84 -21.31 -23.14
C SER A 269 6.32 -19.88 -22.89
N PRO A 270 6.71 -19.24 -21.79
CA PRO A 270 6.38 -17.84 -21.56
C PRO A 270 6.72 -17.04 -22.80
N ALA A 271 5.73 -16.34 -23.35
CA ALA A 271 5.87 -15.52 -24.53
C ALA A 271 5.22 -14.15 -24.31
N SER A 272 5.80 -13.11 -24.89
CA SER A 272 5.20 -11.79 -24.96
C SER A 272 4.65 -11.58 -26.37
N VAL A 273 3.40 -11.16 -26.47
CA VAL A 273 2.78 -10.82 -27.76
C VAL A 273 3.39 -9.57 -28.36
N PHE A 274 3.83 -8.64 -27.52
CA PHE A 274 4.47 -7.39 -27.91
C PHE A 274 5.72 -7.17 -27.06
N ASN A 275 6.76 -6.67 -27.69
CA ASN A 275 7.96 -6.17 -27.01
C ASN A 275 8.06 -4.65 -27.21
N ILE A 276 8.18 -3.92 -26.11
CA ILE A 276 8.39 -2.46 -26.10
C ILE A 276 9.83 -2.23 -25.69
N SER A 277 10.62 -1.61 -26.58
CA SER A 277 12.07 -1.52 -26.43
C SER A 277 12.56 -0.53 -25.35
N SER A 278 11.66 0.24 -24.73
CA SER A 278 12.01 1.25 -23.73
C SER A 278 11.45 0.92 -22.35
N ASP A 279 12.31 0.87 -21.35
CA ASP A 279 11.94 0.70 -19.94
C ASP A 279 11.24 1.93 -19.33
N ASN A 280 11.25 3.07 -20.04
CA ASN A 280 10.54 4.27 -19.62
C ASN A 280 9.04 4.23 -19.94
N LEU A 281 8.58 3.20 -20.63
CA LEU A 281 7.20 3.07 -21.05
C LEU A 281 6.48 1.93 -20.30
N LEU A 282 5.28 2.23 -19.87
CA LEU A 282 4.33 1.30 -19.32
C LEU A 282 3.19 1.07 -20.31
N LEU A 283 2.87 -0.19 -20.61
CA LEU A 283 1.66 -0.54 -21.33
C LEU A 283 0.47 -0.43 -20.37
N VAL A 284 -0.33 0.60 -20.54
CA VAL A 284 -1.50 0.89 -19.70
C VAL A 284 -2.72 0.08 -20.11
N ASN A 285 -2.90 -0.05 -21.43
CA ASN A 285 -4.07 -0.73 -22.00
C ASN A 285 -3.76 -1.25 -23.39
N MET A 286 -4.41 -2.35 -23.74
CA MET A 286 -4.37 -2.96 -25.07
C MET A 286 -5.78 -3.43 -25.43
N LYS A 287 -6.28 -3.05 -26.59
CA LYS A 287 -7.60 -3.47 -27.06
C LYS A 287 -7.66 -3.60 -28.58
N PRO A 288 -8.47 -4.54 -29.10
CA PRO A 288 -8.78 -4.59 -30.52
C PRO A 288 -9.45 -3.29 -30.99
N VAL A 289 -9.18 -2.90 -32.23
CA VAL A 289 -9.93 -1.83 -32.90
C VAL A 289 -11.12 -2.44 -33.61
N GLU A 290 -12.32 -1.96 -33.29
CA GLU A 290 -13.55 -2.48 -33.86
C GLU A 290 -13.60 -2.25 -35.38
N GLY A 291 -13.89 -3.30 -36.13
CA GLY A 291 -13.98 -3.25 -37.60
C GLY A 291 -12.63 -3.24 -38.35
N GLU A 292 -11.52 -3.35 -37.63
CA GLU A 292 -10.17 -3.35 -38.22
C GLU A 292 -9.34 -4.56 -37.77
N ASN A 293 -8.40 -5.01 -38.60
CA ASN A 293 -7.39 -5.98 -38.18
C ASN A 293 -6.24 -5.26 -37.49
N ALA A 294 -6.53 -4.59 -36.38
CA ALA A 294 -5.60 -3.75 -35.66
C ALA A 294 -5.78 -3.84 -34.15
N VAL A 295 -4.72 -3.53 -33.41
CA VAL A 295 -4.72 -3.43 -31.93
C VAL A 295 -4.22 -2.05 -31.53
N MET A 296 -4.97 -1.41 -30.68
CA MET A 296 -4.56 -0.14 -30.06
C MET A 296 -3.77 -0.39 -28.80
N LEU A 297 -2.58 0.19 -28.70
CA LEU A 297 -1.77 0.20 -27.49
C LEU A 297 -1.80 1.60 -26.87
N GLN A 298 -2.09 1.66 -25.57
CA GLN A 298 -1.99 2.89 -24.80
C GLN A 298 -0.73 2.80 -23.92
N LEU A 299 0.24 3.65 -24.21
CA LEU A 299 1.51 3.71 -23.51
C LEU A 299 1.59 4.97 -22.65
N ARG A 300 2.24 4.86 -21.49
CA ARG A 300 2.52 5.97 -20.58
C ARG A 300 4.03 6.04 -20.34
N GLU A 301 4.62 7.20 -20.52
CA GLU A 301 5.98 7.48 -20.07
C GLU A 301 6.00 7.64 -18.54
N ILE A 302 6.97 7.01 -17.87
CA ILE A 302 7.00 6.87 -16.39
C ILE A 302 8.29 7.37 -15.73
N ALA A 303 9.24 7.89 -16.52
CA ALA A 303 10.53 8.38 -16.01
C ALA A 303 10.65 9.92 -16.02
N GLY A 304 9.62 10.64 -16.51
CA GLY A 304 9.61 12.10 -16.62
C GLY A 304 10.55 12.64 -17.69
N LYS A 305 10.82 11.88 -18.75
CA LYS A 305 11.73 12.28 -19.84
C LYS A 305 11.29 11.68 -21.19
N PRO A 306 11.59 12.34 -22.31
CA PRO A 306 11.31 11.78 -23.64
C PRO A 306 11.88 10.37 -23.80
N ALA A 307 11.14 9.51 -24.47
CA ALA A 307 11.56 8.14 -24.80
C ALA A 307 11.37 7.87 -26.30
N GLU A 308 12.42 7.38 -26.96
CA GLU A 308 12.32 6.75 -28.25
C GLU A 308 12.11 5.25 -28.06
N PHE A 309 11.22 4.65 -28.82
CA PHE A 309 10.89 3.24 -28.67
C PHE A 309 10.45 2.59 -29.98
N ALA A 310 10.57 1.28 -30.01
CA ALA A 310 9.98 0.43 -31.02
C ALA A 310 9.00 -0.55 -30.34
N VAL A 311 7.92 -0.87 -31.03
CA VAL A 311 7.01 -1.97 -30.67
C VAL A 311 7.18 -3.05 -31.71
N THR A 312 7.53 -4.26 -31.28
CA THR A 312 7.62 -5.43 -32.14
C THR A 312 6.62 -6.49 -31.66
N SER A 313 6.04 -7.23 -32.58
CA SER A 313 5.21 -8.40 -32.28
C SER A 313 5.78 -9.60 -33.04
N ASP A 314 5.77 -10.78 -32.42
CA ASP A 314 6.13 -12.05 -33.04
C ASP A 314 4.97 -12.56 -33.91
#